data_76d4c21bb402c5f955320a4bd92e9936
#
_entry.id   76d4c21bb402c5f955320a4bd92e9936
#
_cell.length_a   1.000
_cell.length_b   1.000
_cell.length_c   1.000
_cell.angle_alpha   90.00
_cell.angle_beta   90.00
_cell.angle_gamma   90.00
#
_symmetry.space_group_name_H-M   'P 1'
#
loop_
_entity.id
_entity.type
_entity.pdbx_description
1 polymer ?
#
loop_
_entity_poly.entity_id
_entity_poly.type
_entity_poly.pdbx_seq_one_letter_code
_entity_poly.pdbx_strand_id
1 'polypeptide(L)'
;INNGFIRNSHNVLTVSDRDIIHNNKSIKDISGRSTLQNKIIETFKNFKPDIIILGHADRVKKSTLEKMREINNSTKFSQWFLDPLSKHGPDHINNTNRILDKIDLLDSTFLTTDPSALSV
;
A
#
# COMPACT_ATOMS: atom_id res chain seq x y z
N ILE A 1 -11.15 -8.50 -0.06
CA ILE A 1 -11.35 -7.13 -0.55
C ILE A 1 -11.63 -7.16 -2.05
N ASN A 2 -10.74 -7.67 -2.92
CA ASN A 2 -10.88 -7.63 -4.38
C ASN A 2 -12.20 -8.19 -4.89
N ASN A 3 -12.62 -9.37 -4.43
CA ASN A 3 -13.89 -9.97 -4.84
C ASN A 3 -15.12 -9.12 -4.47
N GLY A 4 -15.05 -8.37 -3.37
CA GLY A 4 -16.11 -7.44 -2.98
C GLY A 4 -16.23 -6.29 -3.97
N PHE A 5 -15.13 -5.67 -4.37
CA PHE A 5 -15.13 -4.62 -5.38
C PHE A 5 -15.61 -5.13 -6.76
N ILE A 6 -15.13 -6.28 -7.19
CA ILE A 6 -15.55 -6.88 -8.48
C ILE A 6 -17.05 -7.16 -8.49
N ARG A 7 -17.61 -7.71 -7.38
CA ARG A 7 -19.07 -7.96 -7.25
C ARG A 7 -19.91 -6.67 -7.28
N ASN A 8 -19.32 -5.56 -6.88
CA ASN A 8 -19.93 -4.23 -6.96
C ASN A 8 -19.61 -3.50 -8.27
N SER A 9 -19.21 -4.23 -9.31
CA SER A 9 -18.96 -3.72 -10.66
C SER A 9 -17.78 -2.74 -10.78
N HIS A 10 -16.81 -2.78 -9.84
CA HIS A 10 -15.59 -2.01 -9.98
C HIS A 10 -14.57 -2.76 -10.84
N ASN A 11 -13.81 -2.01 -11.63
CA ASN A 11 -12.64 -2.54 -12.34
C ASN A 11 -11.46 -2.60 -11.37
N VAL A 12 -10.95 -3.80 -11.09
CA VAL A 12 -9.93 -4.03 -10.05
C VAL A 12 -8.67 -4.62 -10.64
N LEU A 13 -7.53 -3.98 -10.38
CA LEU A 13 -6.22 -4.50 -10.68
C LEU A 13 -5.45 -4.75 -9.37
N THR A 14 -5.03 -5.99 -9.16
CA THR A 14 -4.23 -6.38 -8.00
C THR A 14 -2.75 -6.39 -8.34
N VAL A 15 -1.95 -5.76 -7.49
CA VAL A 15 -0.48 -5.74 -7.59
C VAL A 15 0.10 -6.36 -6.32
N SER A 16 0.84 -7.46 -6.46
CA SER A 16 1.57 -8.08 -5.36
C SER A 16 3.02 -7.58 -5.37
N ASP A 17 3.40 -6.82 -4.37
CA ASP A 17 4.76 -6.30 -4.20
C ASP A 17 5.78 -7.44 -4.00
N ARG A 18 5.40 -8.47 -3.26
CA ARG A 18 6.25 -9.64 -2.98
C ARG A 18 6.52 -10.46 -4.24
N ASP A 19 5.49 -10.72 -5.05
CA ASP A 19 5.63 -11.50 -6.28
C ASP A 19 6.46 -10.75 -7.31
N ILE A 20 6.27 -9.44 -7.44
CA ILE A 20 7.08 -8.62 -8.33
C ILE A 20 8.55 -8.67 -7.91
N ILE A 21 8.85 -8.52 -6.63
CA ILE A 21 10.23 -8.61 -6.12
C ILE A 21 10.81 -9.99 -6.39
N HIS A 22 10.06 -11.04 -6.07
CA HIS A 22 10.55 -12.42 -6.23
C HIS A 22 10.90 -12.74 -7.69
N ASN A 23 10.03 -12.34 -8.61
CA ASN A 23 10.14 -12.69 -10.02
C ASN A 23 11.06 -11.77 -10.84
N ASN A 24 11.53 -10.65 -10.27
CA ASN A 24 12.31 -9.65 -11.02
C ASN A 24 13.71 -9.36 -10.42
N LYS A 25 14.25 -10.29 -9.64
CA LYS A 25 15.65 -10.21 -9.21
C LYS A 25 16.58 -10.37 -10.40
N SER A 26 17.54 -9.47 -10.55
CA SER A 26 18.51 -9.48 -11.63
C SER A 26 19.88 -9.02 -11.13
N ILE A 27 20.91 -9.18 -11.94
CA ILE A 27 22.28 -8.69 -11.62
C ILE A 27 22.27 -7.16 -11.38
N LYS A 28 21.42 -6.42 -12.07
CA LYS A 28 21.29 -4.96 -11.93
C LYS A 28 20.38 -4.52 -10.78
N ASP A 29 19.46 -5.39 -10.33
CA ASP A 29 18.55 -5.16 -9.20
C ASP A 29 18.42 -6.45 -8.40
N ILE A 30 19.46 -6.76 -7.61
CA ILE A 30 19.55 -7.98 -6.78
C ILE A 30 18.38 -8.06 -5.80
N SER A 31 17.90 -6.91 -5.33
CA SER A 31 16.77 -6.84 -4.41
C SER A 31 15.39 -6.92 -5.08
N GLY A 32 15.28 -6.65 -6.40
CA GLY A 32 14.02 -6.51 -7.13
C GLY A 32 13.19 -5.28 -6.73
N ARG A 33 13.70 -4.47 -5.80
CA ARG A 33 12.94 -3.34 -5.23
C ARG A 33 12.84 -2.15 -6.17
N SER A 34 13.87 -1.89 -6.95
CA SER A 34 13.83 -0.81 -7.95
C SER A 34 12.84 -1.13 -9.06
N THR A 35 12.86 -2.36 -9.53
CA THR A 35 11.92 -2.87 -10.52
C THR A 35 10.47 -2.79 -10.02
N LEU A 36 10.24 -3.10 -8.74
CA LEU A 36 8.91 -2.97 -8.11
C LEU A 36 8.39 -1.53 -8.23
N GLN A 37 9.19 -0.53 -7.79
CA GLN A 37 8.75 0.86 -7.78
C GLN A 37 8.40 1.35 -9.21
N ASN A 38 9.24 1.01 -10.18
CA ASN A 38 9.01 1.37 -11.58
C ASN A 38 7.73 0.71 -12.13
N LYS A 39 7.53 -0.57 -11.88
CA LYS A 39 6.32 -1.29 -12.32
C LYS A 39 5.05 -0.71 -11.70
N ILE A 40 5.07 -0.33 -10.42
CA ILE A 40 3.93 0.32 -9.77
C ILE A 40 3.59 1.64 -10.46
N ILE A 41 4.60 2.49 -10.72
CA ILE A 41 4.39 3.79 -11.38
C ILE A 41 3.85 3.60 -12.81
N GLU A 42 4.40 2.66 -13.58
CA GLU A 42 3.92 2.35 -14.92
C GLU A 42 2.49 1.80 -14.91
N THR A 43 2.19 0.90 -13.99
CA THR A 43 0.85 0.36 -13.81
C THR A 43 -0.14 1.48 -13.46
N PHE A 44 0.23 2.38 -12.58
CA PHE A 44 -0.56 3.55 -12.20
C PHE A 44 -0.88 4.44 -13.40
N LYS A 45 0.11 4.76 -14.21
CA LYS A 45 -0.05 5.57 -15.43
C LYS A 45 -0.99 4.94 -16.45
N ASN A 46 -0.90 3.62 -16.60
CA ASN A 46 -1.67 2.88 -17.61
C ASN A 46 -3.11 2.58 -17.14
N PHE A 47 -3.27 2.18 -15.89
CA PHE A 47 -4.58 1.82 -15.33
C PHE A 47 -5.41 3.04 -14.93
N LYS A 48 -4.75 4.15 -14.51
CA LYS A 48 -5.39 5.41 -14.08
C LYS A 48 -6.48 5.19 -13.03
N PRO A 49 -6.15 4.60 -11.88
CA PRO A 49 -7.14 4.27 -10.85
C PRO A 49 -7.76 5.52 -10.21
N ASP A 50 -9.05 5.44 -9.87
CA ASP A 50 -9.71 6.43 -9.02
C ASP A 50 -9.28 6.27 -7.55
N ILE A 51 -9.04 5.02 -7.13
CA ILE A 51 -8.66 4.67 -5.76
C ILE A 51 -7.53 3.65 -5.78
N ILE A 52 -6.56 3.83 -4.89
CA ILE A 52 -5.54 2.85 -4.54
C ILE A 52 -5.76 2.42 -3.11
N ILE A 53 -5.76 1.11 -2.87
CA ILE A 53 -5.82 0.54 -1.53
C ILE A 53 -4.52 -0.20 -1.25
N LEU A 54 -3.76 0.31 -0.31
CA LEU A 54 -2.57 -0.33 0.21
C LEU A 54 -2.98 -1.36 1.28
N GLY A 55 -2.63 -2.63 1.07
CA GLY A 55 -2.64 -3.64 2.11
C GLY A 55 -1.32 -3.60 2.90
N HIS A 56 -0.67 -4.75 3.05
CA HIS A 56 0.69 -4.85 3.60
C HIS A 56 1.76 -4.37 2.61
N ALA A 57 1.65 -3.19 2.09
CA ALA A 57 2.52 -2.64 1.05
C ALA A 57 3.88 -2.17 1.61
N ASP A 58 4.54 -3.01 2.41
CA ASP A 58 5.80 -2.72 3.10
C ASP A 58 6.97 -2.44 2.16
N ARG A 59 6.89 -2.95 0.93
CA ARG A 59 7.94 -2.81 -0.07
C ARG A 59 7.76 -1.61 -0.97
N VAL A 60 6.59 -0.98 -0.93
CA VAL A 60 6.29 0.23 -1.68
C VAL A 60 6.85 1.43 -0.92
N LYS A 61 7.74 2.18 -1.56
CA LYS A 61 8.38 3.34 -0.94
C LYS A 61 7.43 4.54 -0.88
N LYS A 62 7.59 5.37 0.15
CA LYS A 62 6.90 6.65 0.26
C LYS A 62 7.11 7.52 -1.00
N SER A 63 8.35 7.62 -1.47
CA SER A 63 8.68 8.37 -2.70
C SER A 63 7.98 7.86 -3.97
N THR A 64 7.54 6.60 -4.00
CA THR A 64 6.73 6.06 -5.09
C THR A 64 5.32 6.62 -5.04
N LEU A 65 4.72 6.70 -3.85
CA LEU A 65 3.39 7.29 -3.66
C LEU A 65 3.41 8.80 -3.94
N GLU A 66 4.46 9.52 -3.50
CA GLU A 66 4.67 10.93 -3.82
C GLU A 66 4.67 11.15 -5.33
N LYS A 67 5.45 10.34 -6.05
CA LYS A 67 5.50 10.39 -7.52
C LYS A 67 4.15 10.10 -8.20
N MET A 68 3.37 9.18 -7.64
CA MET A 68 2.02 8.90 -8.14
C MET A 68 1.08 10.08 -7.90
N ARG A 69 1.20 10.78 -6.75
CA ARG A 69 0.48 12.03 -6.47
C ARG A 69 0.84 13.14 -7.47
N GLU A 70 2.12 13.28 -7.83
CA GLU A 70 2.56 14.23 -8.86
C GLU A 70 1.96 13.93 -10.23
N ILE A 71 1.82 12.63 -10.58
CA ILE A 71 1.24 12.21 -11.86
C ILE A 71 -0.27 12.46 -11.90
N ASN A 72 -0.97 12.14 -10.82
CA ASN A 72 -2.42 12.35 -10.70
C ASN A 72 -2.83 12.54 -9.24
N ASN A 73 -3.09 13.78 -8.84
CA ASN A 73 -3.47 14.14 -7.48
C ASN A 73 -4.96 13.88 -7.17
N SER A 74 -5.78 13.56 -8.17
CA SER A 74 -7.20 13.25 -7.97
C SER A 74 -7.42 11.81 -7.49
N THR A 75 -6.49 10.88 -7.74
CA THR A 75 -6.54 9.52 -7.24
C THR A 75 -6.55 9.50 -5.71
N LYS A 76 -7.49 8.78 -5.10
CA LYS A 76 -7.55 8.61 -3.64
C LYS A 76 -6.64 7.48 -3.18
N PHE A 77 -5.86 7.73 -2.14
CA PHE A 77 -4.97 6.75 -1.54
C PHE A 77 -5.53 6.33 -0.19
N SER A 78 -5.78 5.04 -0.05
CA SER A 78 -6.29 4.45 1.18
C SER A 78 -5.37 3.35 1.68
N GLN A 79 -5.37 3.10 2.97
CA GLN A 79 -4.70 1.96 3.56
C GLN A 79 -5.72 1.06 4.26
N TRP A 80 -5.55 -0.25 4.09
CA TRP A 80 -6.28 -1.27 4.83
C TRP A 80 -5.29 -2.05 5.68
N PHE A 81 -5.36 -1.84 7.00
CA PHE A 81 -4.41 -2.41 7.94
C PHE A 81 -5.11 -3.36 8.93
N LEU A 82 -4.65 -4.60 8.97
CA LEU A 82 -5.28 -5.69 9.72
C LEU A 82 -4.52 -6.10 10.98
N ASP A 83 -3.24 -5.70 11.10
CA ASP A 83 -2.43 -6.10 12.24
C ASP A 83 -2.83 -5.33 13.50
N PRO A 84 -2.69 -5.95 14.69
CA PRO A 84 -3.08 -5.31 15.94
C PRO A 84 -2.22 -4.07 16.26
N LEU A 85 -2.87 -3.02 16.73
CA LEU A 85 -2.25 -1.75 17.13
C LEU A 85 -2.36 -1.49 18.62
N SER A 86 -2.89 -2.43 19.39
CA SER A 86 -2.99 -2.30 20.84
C SER A 86 -1.60 -2.28 21.47
N LYS A 87 -1.38 -1.43 22.46
CA LYS A 87 -0.10 -1.23 23.16
C LYS A 87 0.55 -2.51 23.67
N HIS A 88 -0.25 -3.50 24.04
CA HIS A 88 0.21 -4.78 24.56
C HIS A 88 0.11 -5.91 23.52
N GLY A 89 -0.26 -5.57 22.26
CA GLY A 89 -0.36 -6.53 21.18
C GLY A 89 1.00 -6.91 20.59
N PRO A 90 1.08 -8.03 19.87
CA PRO A 90 2.30 -8.44 19.20
C PRO A 90 2.72 -7.39 18.14
N ASP A 91 4.02 -7.16 18.05
CA ASP A 91 4.63 -6.25 17.07
C ASP A 91 4.07 -4.81 17.06
N HIS A 92 3.49 -4.35 18.17
CA HIS A 92 2.86 -3.03 18.28
C HIS A 92 3.70 -1.90 17.68
N ILE A 93 4.98 -1.79 18.04
CA ILE A 93 5.88 -0.73 17.54
C ILE A 93 6.06 -0.83 16.03
N ASN A 94 6.32 -2.02 15.52
CA ASN A 94 6.51 -2.22 14.08
C ASN A 94 5.22 -1.94 13.29
N ASN A 95 4.08 -2.38 13.80
CA ASN A 95 2.78 -2.16 13.18
C ASN A 95 2.42 -0.68 13.15
N THR A 96 2.66 0.03 14.26
CA THR A 96 2.48 1.49 14.33
C THR A 96 3.37 2.22 13.33
N ASN A 97 4.65 1.89 13.27
CA ASN A 97 5.58 2.49 12.33
C ASN A 97 5.17 2.25 10.86
N ARG A 98 4.66 1.07 10.52
CA ARG A 98 4.15 0.76 9.17
C ARG A 98 3.00 1.66 8.75
N ILE A 99 2.10 1.97 9.68
CA ILE A 99 0.99 2.89 9.41
C ILE A 99 1.52 4.32 9.24
N LEU A 100 2.34 4.77 10.18
CA LEU A 100 2.82 6.15 10.22
C LEU A 100 3.77 6.49 9.06
N ASP A 101 4.48 5.52 8.51
CA ASP A 101 5.46 5.73 7.43
C ASP A 101 4.88 6.47 6.20
N LYS A 102 3.60 6.28 5.91
CA LYS A 102 2.95 6.82 4.71
C LYS A 102 1.67 7.62 4.99
N ILE A 103 1.31 7.80 6.25
CA ILE A 103 0.00 8.32 6.66
C ILE A 103 -0.29 9.72 6.10
N ASP A 104 0.73 10.54 5.98
CA ASP A 104 0.65 11.90 5.44
C ASP A 104 0.32 11.96 3.92
N LEU A 105 0.46 10.83 3.22
CA LEU A 105 0.10 10.70 1.80
C LEU A 105 -1.26 10.04 1.59
N LEU A 106 -1.92 9.58 2.65
CA LEU A 106 -3.17 8.84 2.56
C LEU A 106 -4.38 9.76 2.78
N ASP A 107 -5.44 9.52 2.01
CA ASP A 107 -6.73 10.17 2.20
C ASP A 107 -7.54 9.47 3.31
N SER A 108 -7.30 8.18 3.54
CA SER A 108 -7.99 7.40 4.58
C SER A 108 -7.20 6.16 4.98
N THR A 109 -7.40 5.73 6.25
CA THR A 109 -6.84 4.49 6.78
C THR A 109 -7.94 3.69 7.47
N PHE A 110 -8.10 2.44 7.07
CA PHE A 110 -9.06 1.50 7.67
C PHE A 110 -8.31 0.55 8.59
N LEU A 111 -8.71 0.54 9.85
CA LEU A 111 -8.10 -0.28 10.91
C LEU A 111 -9.11 -1.30 11.41
N THR A 112 -8.63 -2.48 11.81
CA THR A 112 -9.45 -3.49 12.51
C THR A 112 -9.29 -3.43 14.03
N THR A 113 -8.34 -2.65 14.52
CA THR A 113 -8.16 -2.44 15.96
C THR A 113 -9.23 -1.50 16.47
N ASP A 114 -9.88 -1.87 17.58
CA ASP A 114 -10.88 -1.05 18.26
C ASP A 114 -10.28 0.30 18.66
N PRO A 115 -10.98 1.42 18.45
CA PRO A 115 -10.48 2.75 18.81
C PRO A 115 -10.07 2.89 20.28
N SER A 116 -10.75 2.20 21.20
CA SER A 116 -10.41 2.21 22.63
C SER A 116 -9.07 1.54 22.95
N ALA A 117 -8.60 0.66 22.06
CA ALA A 117 -7.32 -0.02 22.20
C ALA A 117 -6.16 0.70 21.49
N LEU A 118 -6.44 1.76 20.76
CA LEU A 118 -5.42 2.60 20.15
C LEU A 118 -4.81 3.49 21.23
N SER A 119 -3.53 3.30 21.49
CA SER A 119 -2.75 4.27 22.30
C SER A 119 -2.29 5.39 21.37
N VAL A 120 -3.06 6.43 21.36
CA VAL A 120 -2.69 7.67 20.67
C VAL A 120 -1.94 8.54 21.64
#